data_a732755623230fd514594d7078a5ff47
#
_entry.id   a732755623230fd514594d7078a5ff47
#
_cell.length_a   1.000
_cell.length_b   1.000
_cell.length_c   1.000
_cell.angle_alpha   90.00
_cell.angle_beta   90.00
_cell.angle_gamma   90.00
#
_symmetry.space_group_name_H-M   'P 1'
#
loop_
_entity.id
_entity.type
_entity.pdbx_description
1 polymer ?
#
loop_
_entity_poly.entity_id
_entity_poly.type
_entity_poly.pdbx_seq_one_letter_code
_entity_poly.pdbx_strand_id
1 'polypeptide(L)'
;MPEPHPLNQAVIAQALHDLRNGQLRRAKSMGFDDAALDALKHPAMASLLANATVSWCSVSVNPEVLRRLLSQVEDLAREIEEIDRLLRLGASTELISKFYGLTHQEIALRRDVIGLPKRKGRHPVLTEAQDSDLWYRWSKTIKERGTALTDDMAMLAITADLAEPTGLPISVI
;
A
#
# COMPACT_ATOMS: atom_id res chain seq x y z
N MET A 1 -34.55 -14.52 -22.82
CA MET A 1 -35.08 -13.28 -22.24
C MET A 1 -33.96 -12.26 -22.23
N PRO A 2 -34.20 -11.01 -22.59
CA PRO A 2 -33.17 -9.98 -22.51
C PRO A 2 -32.75 -9.79 -21.04
N GLU A 3 -31.43 -9.80 -20.79
CA GLU A 3 -30.91 -9.66 -19.46
C GLU A 3 -31.00 -8.21 -18.95
N PRO A 4 -31.24 -7.98 -17.65
CA PRO A 4 -31.21 -6.65 -17.05
C PRO A 4 -29.85 -5.99 -17.20
N HIS A 5 -29.81 -4.67 -17.41
CA HIS A 5 -28.54 -3.95 -17.53
C HIS A 5 -27.85 -3.87 -16.16
N PRO A 6 -26.62 -4.41 -15.98
CA PRO A 6 -25.97 -4.52 -14.68
C PRO A 6 -25.79 -3.19 -13.96
N LEU A 7 -25.53 -2.10 -14.71
CA LEU A 7 -25.37 -0.77 -14.16
C LEU A 7 -26.66 -0.25 -13.51
N ASN A 8 -27.83 -0.52 -14.11
CA ASN A 8 -29.11 -0.12 -13.57
C ASN A 8 -29.33 -0.76 -12.18
N GLN A 9 -29.01 -2.05 -12.04
CA GLN A 9 -29.11 -2.78 -10.79
C GLN A 9 -28.20 -2.15 -9.71
N ALA A 10 -26.94 -1.86 -10.05
CA ALA A 10 -25.98 -1.26 -9.12
C ALA A 10 -26.42 0.13 -8.65
N VAL A 11 -26.92 0.98 -9.58
CA VAL A 11 -27.38 2.33 -9.26
C VAL A 11 -28.64 2.31 -8.37
N ILE A 12 -29.60 1.44 -8.65
CA ILE A 12 -30.79 1.28 -7.79
C ILE A 12 -30.43 0.75 -6.42
N ALA A 13 -29.53 -0.25 -6.34
CA ALA A 13 -29.08 -0.78 -5.04
C ALA A 13 -28.43 0.32 -4.18
N GLN A 14 -27.58 1.15 -4.80
CA GLN A 14 -26.95 2.27 -4.10
C GLN A 14 -27.98 3.33 -3.66
N ALA A 15 -28.91 3.71 -4.53
CA ALA A 15 -29.95 4.69 -4.21
C ALA A 15 -30.85 4.21 -3.06
N LEU A 16 -31.26 2.94 -3.06
CA LEU A 16 -32.04 2.35 -1.98
C LEU A 16 -31.27 2.27 -0.67
N HIS A 17 -29.97 1.97 -0.73
CA HIS A 17 -29.11 2.01 0.44
C HIS A 17 -29.03 3.43 1.04
N ASP A 18 -28.80 4.43 0.21
CA ASP A 18 -28.69 5.82 0.63
C ASP A 18 -30.03 6.33 1.22
N LEU A 19 -31.15 5.96 0.62
CA LEU A 19 -32.50 6.29 1.14
C LEU A 19 -32.74 5.67 2.54
N ARG A 20 -32.42 4.38 2.72
CA ARG A 20 -32.58 3.69 4.01
C ARG A 20 -31.71 4.32 5.13
N ASN A 21 -30.55 4.85 4.77
CA ASN A 21 -29.62 5.50 5.69
C ASN A 21 -29.85 7.02 5.82
N GLY A 22 -30.91 7.57 5.23
CA GLY A 22 -31.21 9.00 5.29
C GLY A 22 -30.27 9.90 4.50
N GLN A 23 -29.46 9.34 3.60
CA GLN A 23 -28.44 10.06 2.82
C GLN A 23 -29.03 10.68 1.53
N LEU A 24 -30.10 11.44 1.66
CA LEU A 24 -30.83 12.02 0.53
C LEU A 24 -29.95 12.88 -0.40
N ARG A 25 -28.99 13.64 0.16
CA ARG A 25 -28.08 14.46 -0.65
C ARG A 25 -27.25 13.61 -1.59
N ARG A 26 -26.84 12.42 -1.15
CA ARG A 26 -26.05 11.50 -1.95
C ARG A 26 -26.86 10.89 -3.09
N ALA A 27 -28.07 10.47 -2.81
CA ALA A 27 -28.99 10.00 -3.85
C ALA A 27 -29.29 11.09 -4.89
N LYS A 28 -29.52 12.34 -4.44
CA LYS A 28 -29.72 13.48 -5.34
C LYS A 28 -28.48 13.78 -6.21
N SER A 29 -27.26 13.65 -5.66
CA SER A 29 -26.03 13.84 -6.41
C SER A 29 -25.80 12.77 -7.51
N MET A 30 -26.49 11.64 -7.41
CA MET A 30 -26.53 10.62 -8.47
C MET A 30 -27.46 10.97 -9.64
N GLY A 31 -28.23 12.07 -9.54
CA GLY A 31 -29.15 12.53 -10.56
C GLY A 31 -30.62 12.23 -10.28
N PHE A 32 -30.97 11.63 -9.14
CA PHE A 32 -32.38 11.42 -8.76
C PHE A 32 -33.00 12.70 -8.23
N ASP A 33 -34.11 13.10 -8.82
CA ASP A 33 -34.97 14.15 -8.26
C ASP A 33 -35.90 13.61 -7.15
N ASP A 34 -36.64 14.51 -6.50
CA ASP A 34 -37.53 14.14 -5.40
C ASP A 34 -38.66 13.17 -5.85
N ALA A 35 -39.16 13.32 -7.07
CA ALA A 35 -40.18 12.46 -7.63
C ALA A 35 -39.66 11.03 -7.88
N ALA A 36 -38.45 10.92 -8.42
CA ALA A 36 -37.77 9.63 -8.62
C ALA A 36 -37.45 8.93 -7.29
N LEU A 37 -36.96 9.68 -6.30
CA LEU A 37 -36.70 9.14 -4.96
C LEU A 37 -37.97 8.68 -4.25
N ASP A 38 -39.06 9.37 -4.46
CA ASP A 38 -40.35 8.97 -3.89
C ASP A 38 -40.90 7.70 -4.58
N ALA A 39 -40.75 7.60 -5.90
CA ALA A 39 -41.10 6.41 -6.66
C ALA A 39 -40.29 5.16 -6.22
N LEU A 40 -39.00 5.33 -5.85
CA LEU A 40 -38.15 4.23 -5.36
C LEU A 40 -38.59 3.66 -4.01
N LYS A 41 -39.43 4.34 -3.26
CA LYS A 41 -40.05 3.80 -2.05
C LYS A 41 -41.02 2.64 -2.36
N HIS A 42 -41.51 2.54 -3.57
CA HIS A 42 -42.38 1.47 -4.02
C HIS A 42 -41.54 0.31 -4.59
N PRO A 43 -41.59 -0.89 -4.00
CA PRO A 43 -40.75 -2.01 -4.43
C PRO A 43 -40.94 -2.41 -5.90
N ALA A 44 -42.16 -2.27 -6.42
CA ALA A 44 -42.46 -2.58 -7.83
C ALA A 44 -41.73 -1.63 -8.79
N MET A 45 -41.65 -0.34 -8.49
CA MET A 45 -40.93 0.66 -9.28
C MET A 45 -39.43 0.45 -9.21
N ALA A 46 -38.89 0.21 -8.03
CA ALA A 46 -37.48 -0.12 -7.85
C ALA A 46 -37.10 -1.38 -8.66
N SER A 47 -37.93 -2.41 -8.61
CA SER A 47 -37.72 -3.66 -9.38
C SER A 47 -37.79 -3.41 -10.88
N LEU A 48 -38.74 -2.62 -11.37
CA LEU A 48 -38.90 -2.28 -12.79
C LEU A 48 -37.63 -1.56 -13.30
N LEU A 49 -37.15 -0.55 -12.59
CA LEU A 49 -35.97 0.21 -12.95
C LEU A 49 -34.69 -0.62 -12.91
N ALA A 50 -34.54 -1.47 -11.88
CA ALA A 50 -33.39 -2.36 -11.76
C ALA A 50 -33.33 -3.40 -12.88
N ASN A 51 -34.48 -3.90 -13.31
CA ASN A 51 -34.57 -4.94 -14.33
C ASN A 51 -34.76 -4.40 -15.77
N ALA A 52 -34.70 -3.09 -15.97
CA ALA A 52 -34.76 -2.50 -17.30
C ALA A 52 -33.58 -2.97 -18.15
N THR A 53 -33.86 -3.37 -19.39
CA THR A 53 -32.85 -3.85 -20.34
C THR A 53 -32.15 -2.68 -21.06
N VAL A 54 -32.76 -1.50 -21.03
CA VAL A 54 -32.20 -0.25 -21.57
C VAL A 54 -31.37 0.45 -20.46
N SER A 55 -30.15 0.87 -20.80
CA SER A 55 -29.37 1.69 -19.87
C SER A 55 -30.00 3.08 -19.75
N TRP A 56 -30.43 3.43 -18.55
CA TRP A 56 -31.01 4.75 -18.24
C TRP A 56 -30.09 5.58 -17.34
N CYS A 57 -28.92 5.04 -16.96
CA CYS A 57 -27.92 5.71 -16.14
C CYS A 57 -26.53 5.61 -16.74
N SER A 58 -25.62 6.48 -16.31
CA SER A 58 -24.21 6.48 -16.67
C SER A 58 -23.35 6.65 -15.44
N VAL A 59 -22.07 6.25 -15.54
CA VAL A 59 -21.09 6.42 -14.48
C VAL A 59 -20.03 7.41 -14.91
N SER A 60 -19.71 8.33 -14.02
CA SER A 60 -18.56 9.22 -14.17
C SER A 60 -17.48 8.84 -13.16
N VAL A 61 -16.29 8.58 -13.66
CA VAL A 61 -15.12 8.30 -12.82
C VAL A 61 -14.33 9.59 -12.62
N ASN A 62 -13.98 9.91 -11.38
CA ASN A 62 -13.06 11.01 -11.12
C ASN A 62 -11.61 10.51 -11.30
N PRO A 63 -10.93 10.90 -12.41
CA PRO A 63 -9.61 10.36 -12.73
C PRO A 63 -8.52 10.81 -11.75
N GLU A 64 -8.67 11.97 -11.12
CA GLU A 64 -7.70 12.49 -10.17
C GLU A 64 -7.74 11.72 -8.85
N VAL A 65 -8.96 11.48 -8.33
CA VAL A 65 -9.15 10.67 -7.12
C VAL A 65 -8.68 9.24 -7.37
N LEU A 66 -9.03 8.66 -8.51
CA LEU A 66 -8.59 7.30 -8.85
C LEU A 66 -7.06 7.22 -8.93
N ARG A 67 -6.42 8.17 -9.61
CA ARG A 67 -4.94 8.20 -9.73
C ARG A 67 -4.26 8.34 -8.37
N ARG A 68 -4.81 9.18 -7.49
CA ARG A 68 -4.29 9.35 -6.13
C ARG A 68 -4.40 8.06 -5.31
N LEU A 69 -5.52 7.33 -5.42
CA LEU A 69 -5.69 6.04 -4.74
C LEU A 69 -4.73 4.99 -5.29
N LEU A 70 -4.53 4.95 -6.61
CA LEU A 70 -3.59 4.03 -7.24
C LEU A 70 -2.14 4.33 -6.84
N SER A 71 -1.74 5.61 -6.76
CA SER A 71 -0.39 5.98 -6.29
C SER A 71 -0.13 5.56 -4.85
N GLN A 72 -1.13 5.63 -3.97
CA GLN A 72 -1.00 5.13 -2.59
C GLN A 72 -0.71 3.62 -2.54
N VAL A 73 -1.32 2.84 -3.44
CA VAL A 73 -1.07 1.39 -3.53
C VAL A 73 0.35 1.12 -4.04
N GLU A 74 0.81 1.89 -5.03
CA GLU A 74 2.18 1.77 -5.57
C GLU A 74 3.24 2.15 -4.53
N ASP A 75 3.00 3.20 -3.75
CA ASP A 75 3.89 3.62 -2.66
C ASP A 75 3.99 2.53 -1.58
N LEU A 76 2.86 1.95 -1.19
CA LEU A 76 2.82 0.84 -0.23
C LEU A 76 3.54 -0.41 -0.78
N ALA A 77 3.36 -0.73 -2.05
CA ALA A 77 4.06 -1.86 -2.67
C ALA A 77 5.57 -1.67 -2.66
N ARG A 78 6.05 -0.46 -2.99
CA ARG A 78 7.48 -0.10 -2.94
C ARG A 78 8.05 -0.19 -1.52
N GLU A 79 7.30 0.28 -0.52
CA GLU A 79 7.71 0.18 0.89
C GLU A 79 7.85 -1.28 1.33
N ILE A 80 6.90 -2.14 0.94
CA ILE A 80 6.95 -3.57 1.22
C ILE A 80 8.17 -4.23 0.56
N GLU A 81 8.46 -3.90 -0.70
CA GLU A 81 9.63 -4.42 -1.42
C GLU A 81 10.95 -4.00 -0.76
N GLU A 82 11.03 -2.75 -0.30
CA GLU A 82 12.21 -2.25 0.40
C GLU A 82 12.39 -2.94 1.77
N ILE A 83 11.34 -3.14 2.53
CA ILE A 83 11.38 -3.92 3.78
C ILE A 83 11.88 -5.34 3.50
N ASP A 84 11.39 -5.99 2.46
CA ASP A 84 11.83 -7.34 2.07
C ASP A 84 13.30 -7.37 1.68
N ARG A 85 13.76 -6.37 0.94
CA ARG A 85 15.18 -6.19 0.56
C ARG A 85 16.04 -6.07 1.83
N LEU A 86 15.70 -5.17 2.73
CA LEU A 86 16.43 -4.96 3.98
C LEU A 86 16.48 -6.23 4.84
N LEU A 87 15.37 -6.96 4.95
CA LEU A 87 15.32 -8.22 5.68
C LEU A 87 16.23 -9.29 5.06
N ARG A 88 16.27 -9.41 3.72
CA ARG A 88 17.20 -10.30 3.01
C ARG A 88 18.66 -9.93 3.24
N LEU A 89 18.95 -8.64 3.33
CA LEU A 89 20.27 -8.10 3.66
C LEU A 89 20.63 -8.22 5.15
N GLY A 90 19.77 -8.82 5.95
CA GLY A 90 20.05 -9.13 7.34
C GLY A 90 19.77 -7.99 8.32
N ALA A 91 18.87 -7.09 7.99
CA ALA A 91 18.40 -6.06 8.92
C ALA A 91 17.82 -6.68 10.19
N SER A 92 18.10 -6.06 11.33
CA SER A 92 17.54 -6.50 12.62
C SER A 92 16.06 -6.15 12.73
N THR A 93 15.37 -6.82 13.66
CA THR A 93 13.96 -6.52 13.96
C THR A 93 13.80 -5.11 14.49
N GLU A 94 14.73 -4.67 15.34
CA GLU A 94 14.77 -3.34 15.94
C GLU A 94 14.94 -2.26 14.86
N LEU A 95 15.81 -2.51 13.87
CA LEU A 95 16.04 -1.60 12.76
C LEU A 95 14.76 -1.40 11.94
N ILE A 96 14.14 -2.48 11.50
CA ILE A 96 12.89 -2.41 10.71
C ILE A 96 11.77 -1.76 11.54
N SER A 97 11.64 -2.10 12.83
CA SER A 97 10.63 -1.48 13.69
C SER A 97 10.86 0.03 13.84
N LYS A 98 12.11 0.49 14.00
CA LYS A 98 12.45 1.91 14.11
C LYS A 98 12.07 2.70 12.86
N PHE A 99 12.38 2.18 11.67
CA PHE A 99 12.23 2.93 10.42
C PHE A 99 10.85 2.82 9.78
N TYR A 100 10.19 1.66 9.91
CA TYR A 100 8.91 1.37 9.25
C TYR A 100 7.74 1.21 10.21
N GLY A 101 7.98 1.27 11.53
CA GLY A 101 6.93 1.20 12.54
C GLY A 101 6.27 -0.18 12.69
N LEU A 102 6.82 -1.22 12.06
CA LEU A 102 6.28 -2.58 12.15
C LEU A 102 6.53 -3.18 13.53
N THR A 103 5.58 -3.96 14.01
CA THR A 103 5.74 -4.75 15.24
C THR A 103 6.67 -5.94 15.02
N HIS A 104 7.24 -6.46 16.09
CA HIS A 104 8.09 -7.66 16.04
C HIS A 104 7.37 -8.88 15.45
N GLN A 105 6.05 -9.00 15.67
CA GLN A 105 5.24 -10.09 15.13
C GLN A 105 5.06 -9.95 13.62
N GLU A 106 4.78 -8.76 13.12
CA GLU A 106 4.66 -8.47 11.68
C GLU A 106 5.97 -8.73 10.95
N ILE A 107 7.10 -8.32 11.55
CA ILE A 107 8.43 -8.57 10.98
C ILE A 107 8.75 -10.07 10.96
N ALA A 108 8.39 -10.81 12.02
CA ALA A 108 8.58 -12.25 12.06
C ALA A 108 7.74 -12.96 10.99
N LEU A 109 6.46 -12.58 10.86
CA LEU A 109 5.58 -13.09 9.81
C LEU A 109 6.13 -12.76 8.42
N ARG A 110 6.64 -11.55 8.23
CA ARG A 110 7.20 -11.12 6.93
C ARG A 110 8.42 -11.95 6.55
N ARG A 111 9.31 -12.24 7.51
CA ARG A 111 10.45 -13.15 7.29
C ARG A 111 10.01 -14.54 6.87
N ASP A 112 8.97 -15.08 7.51
CA ASP A 112 8.41 -16.40 7.16
C ASP A 112 7.82 -16.38 5.74
N VAL A 113 7.10 -15.32 5.36
CA VAL A 113 6.51 -15.16 4.02
C VAL A 113 7.58 -15.12 2.92
N ILE A 114 8.69 -14.42 3.13
CA ILE A 114 9.79 -14.35 2.15
C ILE A 114 10.80 -15.50 2.28
N GLY A 115 10.52 -16.50 3.13
CA GLY A 115 11.29 -17.72 3.26
C GLY A 115 12.66 -17.55 3.93
N LEU A 116 12.84 -16.53 4.76
CA LEU A 116 14.11 -16.33 5.46
C LEU A 116 14.24 -17.30 6.65
N PRO A 117 15.38 -17.99 6.79
CA PRO A 117 15.62 -18.87 7.91
C PRO A 117 15.69 -18.08 9.24
N LYS A 118 15.16 -18.67 10.31
CA LYS A 118 15.29 -18.09 11.64
C LYS A 118 16.77 -18.08 12.02
N ARG A 119 17.35 -16.90 12.11
CA ARG A 119 18.75 -16.74 12.50
C ARG A 119 18.92 -17.11 13.98
N LYS A 120 19.77 -18.08 14.25
CA LYS A 120 20.18 -18.42 15.61
C LYS A 120 21.66 -18.09 15.74
N GLY A 121 22.00 -17.37 16.79
CA GLY A 121 23.41 -17.08 17.15
C GLY A 121 23.79 -15.61 17.05
N ARG A 122 25.04 -15.34 17.42
CA ARG A 122 25.63 -14.00 17.42
C ARG A 122 25.95 -13.57 15.97
N HIS A 123 25.86 -12.28 15.71
CA HIS A 123 26.31 -11.72 14.42
C HIS A 123 27.81 -11.98 14.23
N PRO A 124 28.26 -12.21 12.97
CA PRO A 124 29.69 -12.33 12.70
C PRO A 124 30.41 -11.05 13.11
N VAL A 125 31.59 -11.22 13.65
CA VAL A 125 32.50 -10.10 13.97
C VAL A 125 33.31 -9.80 12.72
N LEU A 126 33.39 -8.53 12.33
CA LEU A 126 34.23 -8.11 11.21
C LEU A 126 35.70 -8.35 11.51
N THR A 127 36.46 -8.74 10.50
CA THR A 127 37.92 -8.69 10.53
C THR A 127 38.36 -7.24 10.37
N GLU A 128 39.58 -6.91 10.84
CA GLU A 128 40.14 -5.56 10.70
C GLU A 128 40.21 -5.09 9.24
N ALA A 129 40.49 -5.99 8.32
CA ALA A 129 40.50 -5.70 6.89
C ALA A 129 39.10 -5.38 6.35
N GLN A 130 38.09 -6.13 6.77
CA GLN A 130 36.69 -5.88 6.38
C GLN A 130 36.19 -4.54 6.96
N ASP A 131 36.50 -4.24 8.20
CA ASP A 131 36.14 -3.00 8.85
C ASP A 131 36.76 -1.78 8.15
N SER A 132 38.05 -1.86 7.80
CA SER A 132 38.77 -0.81 7.08
C SER A 132 38.21 -0.58 5.67
N ASP A 133 37.93 -1.64 4.90
CA ASP A 133 37.35 -1.55 3.55
C ASP A 133 35.93 -0.96 3.62
N LEU A 134 35.14 -1.42 4.57
CA LEU A 134 33.78 -0.93 4.78
C LEU A 134 33.76 0.56 5.14
N TRP A 135 34.62 0.99 6.05
CA TRP A 135 34.79 2.39 6.42
C TRP A 135 35.18 3.28 5.24
N TYR A 136 36.11 2.80 4.42
CA TYR A 136 36.53 3.50 3.20
C TYR A 136 35.36 3.69 2.22
N ARG A 137 34.63 2.62 1.93
CA ARG A 137 33.48 2.65 1.01
C ARG A 137 32.38 3.54 1.56
N TRP A 138 32.06 3.42 2.84
CA TRP A 138 31.05 4.24 3.51
C TRP A 138 31.39 5.72 3.45
N SER A 139 32.59 6.10 3.85
CA SER A 139 33.07 7.48 3.82
C SER A 139 33.07 8.07 2.41
N LYS A 140 33.44 7.27 1.40
CA LYS A 140 33.42 7.65 -0.02
C LYS A 140 31.99 7.89 -0.48
N THR A 141 31.06 6.98 -0.21
CA THR A 141 29.67 7.06 -0.64
C THR A 141 28.97 8.26 -0.03
N ILE A 142 29.19 8.57 1.26
CA ILE A 142 28.64 9.76 1.93
C ILE A 142 29.12 11.04 1.24
N LYS A 143 30.41 11.13 0.92
CA LYS A 143 30.99 12.32 0.25
C LYS A 143 30.42 12.50 -1.15
N GLU A 144 30.32 11.39 -1.91
CA GLU A 144 29.80 11.41 -3.28
C GLU A 144 28.32 11.79 -3.37
N ARG A 145 27.52 11.33 -2.40
CA ARG A 145 26.07 11.62 -2.35
C ARG A 145 25.75 12.93 -1.63
N GLY A 146 26.70 13.54 -0.94
CA GLY A 146 26.47 14.73 -0.13
C GLY A 146 25.46 14.51 1.00
N THR A 147 25.37 13.29 1.51
CA THR A 147 24.36 12.90 2.49
C THR A 147 24.70 13.45 3.88
N ALA A 148 23.73 14.08 4.52
CA ALA A 148 23.89 14.53 5.89
C ALA A 148 23.86 13.32 6.86
N LEU A 149 24.78 13.28 7.80
CA LEU A 149 24.86 12.21 8.81
C LEU A 149 23.62 12.15 9.73
N THR A 150 22.79 13.18 9.71
CA THR A 150 21.53 13.29 10.45
C THR A 150 20.32 12.71 9.70
N ASP A 151 20.50 12.34 8.44
CA ASP A 151 19.44 11.73 7.63
C ASP A 151 19.49 10.20 7.80
N ASP A 152 18.78 9.72 8.81
CA ASP A 152 18.72 8.31 9.19
C ASP A 152 18.26 7.40 8.01
N MET A 153 17.30 7.84 7.19
CA MET A 153 16.81 7.05 6.04
C MET A 153 17.86 6.96 4.93
N ALA A 154 18.53 8.06 4.63
CA ALA A 154 19.61 8.05 3.65
C ALA A 154 20.80 7.20 4.14
N MET A 155 21.08 7.22 5.43
CA MET A 155 22.11 6.37 6.04
C MET A 155 21.74 4.88 5.95
N LEU A 156 20.47 4.54 6.18
CA LEU A 156 19.99 3.15 6.03
C LEU A 156 20.14 2.69 4.56
N ALA A 157 19.79 3.54 3.59
CA ALA A 157 19.94 3.22 2.19
C ALA A 157 21.41 2.98 1.80
N ILE A 158 22.35 3.82 2.27
CA ILE A 158 23.79 3.64 2.05
C ILE A 158 24.26 2.32 2.66
N THR A 159 23.82 2.00 3.88
CA THR A 159 24.16 0.75 4.55
C THR A 159 23.66 -0.48 3.77
N ALA A 160 22.44 -0.42 3.24
CA ALA A 160 21.89 -1.46 2.38
C ALA A 160 22.70 -1.64 1.09
N ASP A 161 23.06 -0.54 0.43
CA ASP A 161 23.87 -0.56 -0.80
C ASP A 161 25.30 -1.08 -0.57
N LEU A 162 25.84 -0.96 0.64
CA LEU A 162 27.11 -1.55 1.03
C LEU A 162 26.98 -3.04 1.39
N ALA A 163 25.84 -3.44 1.97
CA ALA A 163 25.58 -4.83 2.34
C ALA A 163 25.51 -5.75 1.11
N GLU A 164 24.91 -5.29 0.01
CA GLU A 164 24.76 -6.09 -1.20
C GLU A 164 26.08 -6.61 -1.77
N PRO A 165 27.08 -5.76 -2.10
CA PRO A 165 28.34 -6.21 -2.70
C PRO A 165 29.28 -6.87 -1.71
N THR A 166 29.17 -6.59 -0.41
CA THR A 166 30.05 -7.16 0.63
C THR A 166 29.54 -8.49 1.16
N GLY A 167 28.26 -8.80 0.97
CA GLY A 167 27.60 -9.96 1.58
C GLY A 167 27.52 -9.91 3.11
N LEU A 168 27.85 -8.77 3.71
CA LEU A 168 27.76 -8.56 5.15
C LEU A 168 26.31 -8.16 5.52
N PRO A 169 25.79 -8.68 6.65
CA PRO A 169 24.47 -8.26 7.11
C PRO A 169 24.45 -6.79 7.49
N ILE A 170 23.37 -6.08 7.15
CA ILE A 170 23.15 -4.67 7.57
C ILE A 170 23.36 -4.48 9.08
N SER A 171 22.97 -5.46 9.89
CA SER A 171 23.12 -5.40 11.36
C SER A 171 24.56 -5.47 11.85
N VAL A 172 25.53 -5.63 10.96
CA VAL A 172 26.97 -5.68 11.27
C VAL A 172 27.69 -4.45 10.71
N ILE A 173 27.16 -3.81 9.70
CA ILE A 173 27.60 -2.55 9.10
C ILE A 173 27.11 -1.35 9.93
#